data_c201ae677e3773dfb3e2eeb8641604e4
#
_entry.id   c201ae677e3773dfb3e2eeb8641604e4
#
_cell.length_a   1.000
_cell.length_b   1.000
_cell.length_c   1.000
_cell.angle_alpha   90.00
_cell.angle_beta   90.00
_cell.angle_gamma   90.00
#
_symmetry.space_group_name_H-M   'P 1'
#
loop_
_entity.id
_entity.type
_entity.pdbx_description
1 polymer ?
#
loop_
_entity_poly.entity_id
_entity_poly.type
_entity_poly.pdbx_seq_one_letter_code
_entity_poly.pdbx_strand_id
1 'polypeptide(L)'
;EKPMARTFQEIEIMMRGAKKYGVVTQMGNQGHSEANYFQFKAWKESGIIKDVTAITAHMNNPRRWHGWNPNIRHMPMGEPVPETMDWDTWIGVAQYHDYNHDYHLGQWRCWYDFGMGVLGDWGAHILDTAHEFLDLGLPTEINPLYLKDHNPFFFPMSSTLLFKFPERGNMPAVDITWYDGLDNIPAVPEGY
;
A
#
# COMPACT_ATOMS: atom_id res chain seq x y z
N GLU A 1 -6.76 -11.12 3.99
CA GLU A 1 -5.73 -10.13 4.34
C GLU A 1 -5.57 -9.08 3.24
N LYS A 2 -4.94 -7.97 3.57
CA LYS A 2 -4.52 -6.96 2.60
C LYS A 2 -2.98 -6.77 2.66
N PRO A 3 -2.32 -6.43 1.55
CA PRO A 3 -2.89 -6.41 0.19
C PRO A 3 -3.36 -7.80 -0.25
N MET A 4 -4.27 -7.84 -1.21
CA MET A 4 -4.87 -9.10 -1.69
C MET A 4 -3.83 -10.06 -2.24
N ALA A 5 -2.88 -9.55 -3.01
CA ALA A 5 -1.77 -10.27 -3.61
C ALA A 5 -0.64 -9.30 -3.98
N ARG A 6 0.49 -9.83 -4.45
CA ARG A 6 1.68 -9.03 -4.81
C ARG A 6 1.73 -8.65 -6.28
N THR A 7 1.06 -9.40 -7.14
CA THR A 7 1.11 -9.20 -8.59
C THR A 7 -0.29 -9.09 -9.19
N PHE A 8 -0.40 -8.43 -10.33
CA PHE A 8 -1.65 -8.39 -11.11
C PHE A 8 -2.12 -9.78 -11.50
N GLN A 9 -1.19 -10.68 -11.84
CA GLN A 9 -1.54 -12.06 -12.22
C GLN A 9 -2.22 -12.80 -11.07
N GLU A 10 -1.71 -12.68 -9.86
CA GLU A 10 -2.31 -13.32 -8.67
C GLU A 10 -3.70 -12.77 -8.39
N ILE A 11 -3.88 -11.44 -8.50
CA ILE A 11 -5.19 -10.79 -8.34
C ILE A 11 -6.17 -11.31 -9.40
N GLU A 12 -5.76 -11.38 -10.67
CA GLU A 12 -6.61 -11.90 -11.75
C GLU A 12 -7.01 -13.36 -11.52
N ILE A 13 -6.10 -14.20 -11.04
CA ILE A 13 -6.39 -15.61 -10.72
C ILE A 13 -7.49 -15.68 -9.64
N MET A 14 -7.36 -14.88 -8.58
CA MET A 14 -8.37 -14.83 -7.51
C MET A 14 -9.72 -14.32 -8.00
N MET A 15 -9.74 -13.25 -8.80
CA MET A 15 -10.97 -12.71 -9.39
C MET A 15 -11.67 -13.72 -10.31
N ARG A 16 -10.91 -14.40 -11.17
CA ARG A 16 -11.43 -15.48 -12.03
C ARG A 16 -11.95 -16.64 -11.22
N GLY A 17 -11.25 -17.03 -10.15
CA GLY A 17 -11.67 -18.06 -9.23
C GLY A 17 -13.00 -17.73 -8.55
N ALA A 18 -13.10 -16.53 -7.98
CA ALA A 18 -14.33 -16.05 -7.36
C ALA A 18 -15.52 -16.09 -8.32
N LYS A 19 -15.33 -15.59 -9.54
CA LYS A 19 -16.37 -15.62 -10.58
C LYS A 19 -16.73 -17.04 -11.01
N LYS A 20 -15.74 -17.91 -11.22
CA LYS A 20 -15.95 -19.31 -11.69
C LYS A 20 -16.72 -20.14 -10.70
N TYR A 21 -16.44 -19.99 -9.40
CA TYR A 21 -17.01 -20.82 -8.35
C TYR A 21 -18.18 -20.14 -7.61
N GLY A 22 -18.51 -18.90 -7.97
CA GLY A 22 -19.61 -18.16 -7.35
C GLY A 22 -19.43 -17.89 -5.85
N VAL A 23 -18.18 -17.75 -5.39
CA VAL A 23 -17.89 -17.52 -3.98
C VAL A 23 -17.89 -16.03 -3.64
N VAL A 24 -18.31 -15.71 -2.42
CA VAL A 24 -18.21 -14.36 -1.87
C VAL A 24 -16.80 -14.13 -1.35
N THR A 25 -16.21 -13.02 -1.71
CA THR A 25 -14.86 -12.64 -1.28
C THR A 25 -14.90 -11.29 -0.57
N GLN A 26 -14.06 -11.13 0.44
CA GLN A 26 -13.90 -9.88 1.17
C GLN A 26 -12.43 -9.67 1.54
N MET A 27 -11.90 -8.50 1.20
CA MET A 27 -10.59 -8.05 1.65
C MET A 27 -10.71 -7.33 3.00
N GLY A 28 -9.66 -7.35 3.81
CA GLY A 28 -9.64 -6.72 5.14
C GLY A 28 -9.45 -5.19 5.06
N ASN A 29 -10.27 -4.48 4.32
CA ASN A 29 -10.27 -3.02 4.23
C ASN A 29 -11.39 -2.42 5.08
N GLN A 30 -11.18 -2.38 6.39
CA GLN A 30 -12.18 -1.97 7.39
C GLN A 30 -12.64 -0.51 7.25
N GLY A 31 -11.85 0.36 6.58
CA GLY A 31 -12.20 1.75 6.35
C GLY A 31 -13.57 1.96 5.69
N HIS A 32 -14.01 1.00 4.87
CA HIS A 32 -15.35 1.01 4.24
C HIS A 32 -16.51 0.91 5.23
N SER A 33 -16.25 0.53 6.47
CA SER A 33 -17.27 0.41 7.53
C SER A 33 -17.23 1.56 8.54
N GLU A 34 -16.37 2.55 8.33
CA GLU A 34 -16.17 3.66 9.24
C GLU A 34 -17.04 4.88 8.87
N ALA A 35 -17.33 5.72 9.87
CA ALA A 35 -18.21 6.89 9.69
C ALA A 35 -17.67 7.90 8.65
N ASN A 36 -16.35 8.07 8.58
CA ASN A 36 -15.70 8.96 7.61
C ASN A 36 -15.93 8.53 6.15
N TYR A 37 -16.02 7.23 5.87
CA TYR A 37 -16.36 6.73 4.54
C TYR A 37 -17.76 7.21 4.11
N PHE A 38 -18.76 7.05 4.98
CA PHE A 38 -20.12 7.50 4.70
C PHE A 38 -20.25 9.02 4.62
N GLN A 39 -19.46 9.75 5.41
CA GLN A 39 -19.39 11.20 5.33
C GLN A 39 -18.80 11.66 4.00
N PHE A 40 -17.73 11.04 3.54
CA PHE A 40 -17.12 11.36 2.24
C PHE A 40 -18.08 11.05 1.09
N LYS A 41 -18.78 9.92 1.17
CA LYS A 41 -19.85 9.56 0.22
C LYS A 41 -20.91 10.65 0.13
N ALA A 42 -21.43 11.10 1.27
CA ALA A 42 -22.44 12.14 1.31
C ALA A 42 -21.94 13.47 0.70
N TRP A 43 -20.71 13.86 0.95
CA TRP A 43 -20.10 15.05 0.34
C TRP A 43 -19.94 14.92 -1.18
N LYS A 44 -19.56 13.74 -1.67
CA LYS A 44 -19.48 13.47 -3.10
C LYS A 44 -20.84 13.53 -3.76
N GLU A 45 -21.84 12.86 -3.21
CA GLU A 45 -23.22 12.83 -3.72
C GLU A 45 -23.89 14.21 -3.69
N SER A 46 -23.60 15.05 -2.69
CA SER A 46 -24.12 16.43 -2.61
C SER A 46 -23.38 17.43 -3.51
N GLY A 47 -22.30 17.02 -4.18
CA GLY A 47 -21.50 17.88 -5.05
C GLY A 47 -20.56 18.85 -4.31
N ILE A 48 -20.34 18.67 -3.00
CA ILE A 48 -19.33 19.42 -2.24
C ILE A 48 -17.93 19.04 -2.74
N ILE A 49 -17.68 17.73 -2.94
CA ILE A 49 -16.46 17.22 -3.54
C ILE A 49 -16.70 17.04 -5.03
N LYS A 50 -16.13 17.92 -5.83
CA LYS A 50 -16.21 17.90 -7.29
C LYS A 50 -14.95 18.49 -7.92
N ASP A 51 -14.75 18.22 -9.19
CA ASP A 51 -13.65 18.79 -10.00
C ASP A 51 -12.27 18.61 -9.35
N VAL A 52 -12.06 17.46 -8.69
CA VAL A 52 -10.81 17.14 -8.03
C VAL A 52 -9.75 16.87 -9.07
N THR A 53 -8.64 17.61 -9.04
CA THR A 53 -7.51 17.49 -9.96
C THR A 53 -6.21 17.04 -9.28
N ALA A 54 -6.13 17.17 -7.94
CA ALA A 54 -4.95 16.79 -7.18
C ALA A 54 -5.33 16.20 -5.82
N ILE A 55 -4.57 15.22 -5.38
CA ILE A 55 -4.69 14.61 -4.06
C ILE A 55 -3.30 14.48 -3.45
N THR A 56 -3.14 14.92 -2.22
CA THR A 56 -1.97 14.65 -1.40
C THR A 56 -2.33 13.62 -0.36
N ALA A 57 -1.59 12.52 -0.33
CA ALA A 57 -1.77 11.45 0.62
C ALA A 57 -0.45 11.09 1.30
N HIS A 58 -0.49 10.73 2.56
CA HIS A 58 0.75 10.43 3.27
C HIS A 58 0.58 9.43 4.41
N MET A 59 1.69 8.74 4.73
CA MET A 59 1.81 7.86 5.88
C MET A 59 3.20 8.02 6.49
N ASN A 60 3.28 8.78 7.58
CA ASN A 60 4.56 9.12 8.22
C ASN A 60 4.75 8.42 9.58
N ASN A 61 3.98 7.39 9.88
CA ASN A 61 4.11 6.63 11.11
C ASN A 61 5.29 5.64 11.03
N PRO A 62 6.20 5.62 12.03
CA PRO A 62 7.43 4.82 11.99
C PRO A 62 7.23 3.30 12.15
N ARG A 63 6.01 2.82 12.31
CA ARG A 63 5.70 1.42 12.68
C ARG A 63 6.38 0.34 11.85
N ARG A 64 6.77 0.65 10.60
CA ARG A 64 7.28 -0.31 9.63
C ARG A 64 8.78 -0.23 9.40
N TRP A 65 9.47 0.69 10.06
CA TRP A 65 10.90 0.95 9.84
C TRP A 65 11.77 0.68 11.08
N HIS A 66 11.31 -0.18 11.97
CA HIS A 66 12.07 -0.50 13.16
C HIS A 66 13.34 -1.29 12.80
N GLY A 67 14.49 -0.82 13.31
CA GLY A 67 15.77 -1.49 13.10
C GLY A 67 16.33 -1.42 11.67
N TRP A 68 15.85 -0.50 10.85
CA TRP A 68 16.27 -0.35 9.47
C TRP A 68 17.78 -0.14 9.32
N ASN A 69 18.41 -0.95 8.47
CA ASN A 69 19.82 -0.82 8.11
C ASN A 69 20.00 -0.74 6.58
N PRO A 70 20.18 0.47 6.00
CA PRO A 70 20.34 0.63 4.56
C PRO A 70 21.61 0.00 4.01
N ASN A 71 22.55 -0.38 4.86
CA ASN A 71 23.83 -0.99 4.47
C ASN A 71 23.80 -2.52 4.36
N ILE A 72 22.65 -3.15 4.55
CA ILE A 72 22.50 -4.60 4.33
C ILE A 72 22.94 -4.95 2.91
N ARG A 73 23.67 -6.06 2.80
CA ARG A 73 24.20 -6.61 1.54
C ARG A 73 23.76 -8.05 1.29
N HIS A 74 23.05 -8.65 2.20
CA HIS A 74 22.51 -10.02 2.14
C HIS A 74 21.31 -10.15 3.07
N MET A 75 20.51 -11.17 2.85
CA MET A 75 19.41 -11.50 3.77
C MET A 75 19.98 -11.87 5.14
N PRO A 76 19.25 -11.65 6.25
CA PRO A 76 19.66 -12.06 7.58
C PRO A 76 19.99 -13.54 7.65
N MET A 77 20.92 -13.91 8.54
CA MET A 77 21.25 -15.30 8.80
C MET A 77 20.08 -16.04 9.45
N GLY A 78 19.93 -17.31 9.10
CA GLY A 78 18.89 -18.17 9.69
C GLY A 78 19.03 -18.31 11.20
N GLU A 79 17.88 -18.33 11.87
CA GLU A 79 17.71 -18.55 13.30
C GLU A 79 16.78 -19.74 13.53
N PRO A 80 16.79 -20.37 14.73
CA PRO A 80 15.82 -21.39 15.06
C PRO A 80 14.39 -20.85 14.97
N VAL A 81 13.51 -21.58 14.28
CA VAL A 81 12.09 -21.25 14.20
C VAL A 81 11.45 -21.41 15.58
N PRO A 82 10.71 -20.40 16.10
CA PRO A 82 9.97 -20.56 17.35
C PRO A 82 9.00 -21.75 17.30
N GLU A 83 8.89 -22.50 18.40
CA GLU A 83 8.00 -23.66 18.48
C GLU A 83 6.52 -23.35 18.19
N THR A 84 6.12 -22.09 18.40
CA THR A 84 4.75 -21.61 18.15
C THR A 84 4.49 -21.16 16.71
N MET A 85 5.47 -21.30 15.81
CA MET A 85 5.41 -20.83 14.43
C MET A 85 5.60 -21.96 13.43
N ASP A 86 4.69 -22.08 12.50
CA ASP A 86 4.86 -22.86 11.27
C ASP A 86 5.45 -21.95 10.20
N TRP A 87 6.77 -22.01 10.03
CA TRP A 87 7.49 -21.12 9.13
C TRP A 87 7.19 -21.39 7.65
N ASP A 88 7.02 -22.65 7.26
CA ASP A 88 6.70 -23.02 5.89
C ASP A 88 5.31 -22.49 5.49
N THR A 89 4.34 -22.64 6.38
CA THR A 89 3.01 -22.06 6.17
C THR A 89 3.02 -20.54 6.16
N TRP A 90 3.85 -19.91 7.01
CA TRP A 90 3.97 -18.45 7.04
C TRP A 90 4.56 -17.88 5.75
N ILE A 91 5.61 -18.49 5.21
CA ILE A 91 6.23 -18.09 3.93
C ILE A 91 5.22 -18.20 2.77
N GLY A 92 4.41 -19.24 2.76
CA GLY A 92 3.40 -19.48 1.73
C GLY A 92 4.00 -19.53 0.32
N VAL A 93 3.62 -18.60 -0.54
CA VAL A 93 4.06 -18.54 -1.95
C VAL A 93 5.30 -17.67 -2.18
N ALA A 94 5.86 -17.06 -1.12
CA ALA A 94 7.08 -16.28 -1.24
C ALA A 94 8.31 -17.16 -1.48
N GLN A 95 9.40 -16.57 -1.94
CA GLN A 95 10.68 -17.27 -2.02
C GLN A 95 11.09 -17.75 -0.63
N TYR A 96 11.56 -18.99 -0.53
CA TYR A 96 12.03 -19.53 0.73
C TYR A 96 13.27 -18.80 1.25
N HIS A 97 13.22 -18.44 2.53
CA HIS A 97 14.34 -17.96 3.32
C HIS A 97 14.33 -18.67 4.67
N ASP A 98 15.49 -18.88 5.26
CA ASP A 98 15.57 -19.32 6.64
C ASP A 98 14.90 -18.30 7.55
N TYR A 99 14.28 -18.75 8.63
CA TYR A 99 13.63 -17.87 9.59
C TYR A 99 14.65 -16.89 10.19
N ASN A 100 14.23 -15.64 10.36
CA ASN A 100 14.92 -14.65 11.15
C ASN A 100 13.87 -13.73 11.82
N HIS A 101 14.14 -13.34 13.07
CA HIS A 101 13.21 -12.48 13.84
C HIS A 101 12.94 -11.12 13.19
N ASP A 102 13.85 -10.62 12.34
CA ASP A 102 13.68 -9.36 11.61
C ASP A 102 12.54 -9.41 10.58
N TYR A 103 12.02 -10.59 10.24
CA TYR A 103 10.83 -10.72 9.39
C TYR A 103 9.54 -10.69 10.18
N HIS A 104 9.59 -10.92 11.50
CA HIS A 104 8.42 -11.16 12.33
C HIS A 104 7.79 -9.86 12.85
N LEU A 105 6.58 -9.99 13.43
CA LEU A 105 5.79 -8.94 14.07
C LEU A 105 5.56 -7.65 13.26
N GLY A 106 5.61 -7.75 11.93
CA GLY A 106 5.25 -6.62 11.07
C GLY A 106 6.38 -6.08 10.20
N GLN A 107 7.65 -6.37 10.51
CA GLN A 107 8.81 -5.95 9.71
C GLN A 107 8.81 -6.58 8.31
N TRP A 108 8.24 -7.76 8.14
CA TRP A 108 8.09 -8.42 6.84
C TRP A 108 7.54 -7.50 5.75
N ARG A 109 6.75 -6.50 6.12
CA ARG A 109 6.16 -5.53 5.18
C ARG A 109 7.18 -4.70 4.43
N CYS A 110 8.37 -4.53 5.02
CA CYS A 110 9.44 -3.73 4.44
C CYS A 110 10.36 -4.53 3.52
N TRP A 111 10.34 -5.86 3.60
CA TRP A 111 11.15 -6.73 2.76
C TRP A 111 10.48 -6.96 1.40
N TYR A 112 11.23 -6.81 0.30
CA TYR A 112 10.68 -7.01 -1.05
C TYR A 112 10.09 -8.41 -1.25
N ASP A 113 10.71 -9.44 -0.65
CA ASP A 113 10.28 -10.82 -0.84
C ASP A 113 8.97 -11.15 -0.10
N PHE A 114 8.62 -10.40 0.93
CA PHE A 114 7.46 -10.69 1.77
C PHE A 114 6.37 -9.64 1.71
N GLY A 115 6.73 -8.36 1.57
CA GLY A 115 5.80 -7.25 1.67
C GLY A 115 5.76 -6.35 0.46
N MET A 116 5.04 -5.24 0.60
CA MET A 116 4.84 -4.21 -0.43
C MET A 116 5.12 -2.80 0.11
N GLY A 117 5.92 -2.67 1.17
CA GLY A 117 6.27 -1.40 1.78
C GLY A 117 5.09 -0.65 2.40
N VAL A 118 5.31 0.63 2.69
CA VAL A 118 4.29 1.47 3.33
C VAL A 118 3.10 1.71 2.41
N LEU A 119 3.33 1.91 1.13
CA LEU A 119 2.24 2.11 0.17
C LEU A 119 1.32 0.89 0.10
N GLY A 120 1.87 -0.32 0.01
CA GLY A 120 1.06 -1.55 -0.01
C GLY A 120 0.36 -1.83 1.32
N ASP A 121 0.97 -1.47 2.44
CA ASP A 121 0.36 -1.64 3.77
C ASP A 121 -0.72 -0.59 4.05
N TRP A 122 -0.47 0.69 3.79
CA TRP A 122 -1.34 1.80 4.16
C TRP A 122 -2.04 2.49 3.00
N GLY A 123 -1.49 2.43 1.80
CA GLY A 123 -2.12 3.03 0.63
C GLY A 123 -3.52 2.49 0.39
N ALA A 124 -3.72 1.19 0.60
CA ALA A 124 -5.04 0.55 0.53
C ALA A 124 -6.07 1.12 1.52
N HIS A 125 -5.64 1.73 2.63
CA HIS A 125 -6.53 2.38 3.60
C HIS A 125 -6.72 3.87 3.31
N ILE A 126 -5.66 4.54 2.88
CA ILE A 126 -5.63 6.01 2.75
C ILE A 126 -6.17 6.45 1.40
N LEU A 127 -5.85 5.73 0.31
CA LEU A 127 -6.25 6.10 -1.05
C LEU A 127 -7.58 5.50 -1.48
N ASP A 128 -8.04 4.47 -0.81
CA ASP A 128 -9.19 3.66 -1.19
C ASP A 128 -10.47 4.46 -1.39
N THR A 129 -10.81 5.31 -0.41
CA THR A 129 -12.00 6.17 -0.49
C THR A 129 -11.96 7.12 -1.69
N ALA A 130 -10.79 7.74 -1.93
CA ALA A 130 -10.62 8.60 -3.10
C ALA A 130 -10.67 7.79 -4.41
N HIS A 131 -10.06 6.61 -4.40
CA HIS A 131 -10.04 5.72 -5.56
C HIS A 131 -11.45 5.28 -5.97
N GLU A 132 -12.28 4.90 -5.01
CA GLU A 132 -13.67 4.50 -5.26
C GLU A 132 -14.54 5.67 -5.71
N PHE A 133 -14.61 6.75 -4.91
CA PHE A 133 -15.57 7.83 -5.18
C PHE A 133 -15.20 8.73 -6.35
N LEU A 134 -13.95 8.70 -6.80
CA LEU A 134 -13.50 9.40 -8.00
C LEU A 134 -13.36 8.48 -9.23
N ASP A 135 -13.76 7.20 -9.13
CA ASP A 135 -13.66 6.20 -10.19
C ASP A 135 -12.29 6.20 -10.86
N LEU A 136 -11.20 6.20 -10.06
CA LEU A 136 -9.86 6.45 -10.58
C LEU A 136 -9.37 5.36 -11.55
N GLY A 137 -9.70 4.11 -11.32
CA GLY A 137 -9.23 2.99 -12.13
C GLY A 137 -7.73 2.76 -11.99
N LEU A 138 -7.05 2.46 -13.07
CA LEU A 138 -5.58 2.28 -13.08
C LEU A 138 -4.88 3.58 -13.48
N PRO A 139 -3.75 3.93 -12.83
CA PRO A 139 -2.95 5.06 -13.26
C PRO A 139 -2.32 4.80 -14.62
N THR A 140 -2.20 5.84 -15.43
CA THR A 140 -1.50 5.78 -16.74
C THR A 140 0.01 5.97 -16.58
N GLU A 141 0.43 6.57 -15.48
CA GLU A 141 1.84 6.87 -15.21
C GLU A 141 2.10 6.82 -13.71
N ILE A 142 3.23 6.25 -13.32
CA ILE A 142 3.72 6.19 -11.92
C ILE A 142 5.17 6.65 -11.94
N ASN A 143 5.45 7.77 -11.23
CA ASN A 143 6.77 8.38 -11.18
C ASN A 143 7.30 8.40 -9.75
N PRO A 144 8.45 7.79 -9.46
CA PRO A 144 9.15 8.02 -8.21
C PRO A 144 9.84 9.40 -8.28
N LEU A 145 9.35 10.34 -7.47
CA LEU A 145 9.92 11.68 -7.39
C LEU A 145 11.07 11.75 -6.37
N TYR A 146 10.99 10.95 -5.32
CA TYR A 146 11.99 10.89 -4.26
C TYR A 146 12.04 9.49 -3.65
N LEU A 147 13.25 8.97 -3.45
CA LEU A 147 13.52 7.69 -2.78
C LEU A 147 14.74 7.86 -1.88
N LYS A 148 14.58 7.62 -0.58
CA LYS A 148 15.67 7.68 0.39
C LYS A 148 16.07 6.28 0.84
N ASP A 149 17.38 6.05 0.95
CA ASP A 149 17.96 4.80 1.43
C ASP A 149 17.47 3.57 0.65
N HIS A 150 17.40 3.71 -0.67
CA HIS A 150 17.07 2.62 -1.57
C HIS A 150 18.03 1.45 -1.42
N ASN A 151 17.47 0.23 -1.29
CA ASN A 151 18.22 -0.98 -1.04
C ASN A 151 17.57 -2.15 -1.83
N PRO A 152 18.34 -3.11 -2.38
CA PRO A 152 17.77 -4.23 -3.14
C PRO A 152 16.96 -5.24 -2.31
N PHE A 153 16.98 -5.14 -0.96
CA PHE A 153 16.25 -6.06 -0.08
C PHE A 153 15.01 -5.42 0.53
N PHE A 154 14.98 -4.09 0.64
CA PHE A 154 13.94 -3.34 1.35
C PHE A 154 13.31 -2.27 0.49
N PHE A 155 12.08 -1.93 0.80
CA PHE A 155 11.46 -0.69 0.34
C PHE A 155 12.18 0.53 0.93
N PRO A 156 12.21 1.68 0.22
CA PRO A 156 12.86 2.89 0.69
C PRO A 156 12.39 3.33 2.09
N MET A 157 13.28 3.98 2.84
CA MET A 157 12.97 4.59 4.14
C MET A 157 11.97 5.74 4.03
N SER A 158 12.01 6.45 2.92
CA SER A 158 11.06 7.50 2.56
C SER A 158 10.86 7.48 1.06
N SER A 159 9.64 7.71 0.61
CA SER A 159 9.34 7.84 -0.81
C SER A 159 8.32 8.93 -1.10
N THR A 160 8.45 9.55 -2.27
CA THR A 160 7.41 10.38 -2.88
C THR A 160 7.11 9.82 -4.25
N LEU A 161 5.87 9.43 -4.46
CA LEU A 161 5.40 8.81 -5.70
C LEU A 161 4.27 9.65 -6.28
N LEU A 162 4.34 9.94 -7.58
CA LEU A 162 3.29 10.59 -8.33
C LEU A 162 2.55 9.54 -9.18
N PHE A 163 1.24 9.48 -9.01
CA PHE A 163 0.33 8.67 -9.82
C PHE A 163 -0.54 9.58 -10.66
N LYS A 164 -0.61 9.37 -11.98
CA LYS A 164 -1.46 10.14 -12.88
C LYS A 164 -2.62 9.28 -13.35
N PHE A 165 -3.82 9.80 -13.18
CA PHE A 165 -5.06 9.18 -13.64
C PHE A 165 -5.70 10.03 -14.72
N PRO A 166 -6.20 9.42 -15.80
CA PRO A 166 -6.78 10.15 -16.92
C PRO A 166 -8.14 10.77 -16.56
N GLU A 167 -8.67 11.59 -17.46
CA GLU A 167 -10.07 12.01 -17.40
C GLU A 167 -11.01 10.79 -17.42
N ARG A 168 -12.13 10.88 -16.67
CA ARG A 168 -13.09 9.79 -16.51
C ARG A 168 -14.51 10.35 -16.60
N GLY A 169 -15.19 10.06 -17.71
CA GLY A 169 -16.52 10.63 -17.96
C GLY A 169 -16.49 12.15 -17.90
N ASN A 170 -17.18 12.74 -16.94
CA ASN A 170 -17.22 14.19 -16.70
C ASN A 170 -16.22 14.65 -15.60
N MET A 171 -15.39 13.75 -15.11
CA MET A 171 -14.40 14.06 -14.07
C MET A 171 -13.04 14.36 -14.69
N PRO A 172 -12.33 15.41 -14.23
CA PRO A 172 -11.01 15.78 -14.76
C PRO A 172 -9.95 14.71 -14.45
N ALA A 173 -8.81 14.81 -15.13
CA ALA A 173 -7.62 14.07 -14.76
C ALA A 173 -7.21 14.38 -13.32
N VAL A 174 -6.64 13.40 -12.60
CA VAL A 174 -6.22 13.54 -11.20
C VAL A 174 -4.78 13.09 -11.03
N ASP A 175 -4.01 13.92 -10.38
CA ASP A 175 -2.67 13.59 -9.90
C ASP A 175 -2.72 13.26 -8.41
N ILE A 176 -2.25 12.06 -8.03
CA ILE A 176 -2.08 11.69 -6.61
C ILE A 176 -0.60 11.70 -6.28
N THR A 177 -0.22 12.51 -5.29
CA THR A 177 1.12 12.49 -4.73
C THR A 177 1.09 11.79 -3.37
N TRP A 178 1.76 10.66 -3.30
CA TRP A 178 1.95 9.87 -2.09
C TRP A 178 3.28 10.23 -1.43
N TYR A 179 3.24 10.39 -0.11
CA TYR A 179 4.43 10.61 0.72
C TYR A 179 4.49 9.56 1.82
N ASP A 180 5.65 8.98 2.06
CA ASP A 180 5.92 8.17 3.23
C ASP A 180 7.32 8.41 3.79
N GLY A 181 7.53 7.98 5.03
CA GLY A 181 8.76 8.19 5.77
C GLY A 181 8.65 9.31 6.82
N LEU A 182 9.43 9.19 7.91
CA LEU A 182 9.37 10.09 9.07
C LEU A 182 9.71 11.55 8.74
N ASP A 183 10.59 11.75 7.79
CA ASP A 183 11.16 13.04 7.39
C ASP A 183 10.60 13.57 6.07
N ASN A 184 9.65 12.87 5.48
CA ASN A 184 9.07 13.20 4.18
C ASN A 184 7.59 13.56 4.30
N ILE A 185 7.32 14.56 5.13
CA ILE A 185 5.97 15.07 5.38
C ILE A 185 5.61 16.08 4.29
N PRO A 186 4.45 15.95 3.62
CA PRO A 186 4.04 16.95 2.64
C PRO A 186 3.83 18.32 3.29
N ALA A 187 4.13 19.37 2.54
CA ALA A 187 3.84 20.73 3.00
C ALA A 187 2.33 20.92 3.18
N VAL A 188 1.96 21.62 4.25
CA VAL A 188 0.57 22.05 4.44
C VAL A 188 0.28 23.12 3.39
N PRO A 189 -0.85 23.07 2.67
CA PRO A 189 -1.22 24.10 1.72
C PRO A 189 -1.29 25.48 2.39
N GLU A 190 -0.89 26.51 1.65
CA GLU A 190 -0.94 27.90 2.15
C GLU A 190 -2.38 28.29 2.49
N GLY A 191 -2.61 28.81 3.70
CA GLY A 191 -3.94 29.23 4.17
C GLY A 191 -4.68 28.21 5.04
N TYR A 192 -4.03 27.10 5.41
CA TYR A 192 -4.55 26.08 6.33
C TYR A 192 -3.77 26.05 7.64
#